data_ba86287dbce3b43640b78a0946e177c8
#
_entry.id   ba86287dbce3b43640b78a0946e177c8
#
_cell.length_a   1.000
_cell.length_b   1.000
_cell.length_c   1.000
_cell.angle_alpha   90.00
_cell.angle_beta   90.00
_cell.angle_gamma   90.00
#
_symmetry.space_group_name_H-M   'P 1'
#
loop_
_entity.id
_entity.type
_entity.pdbx_description
1 polymer ?
#
loop_
_entity_poly.entity_id
_entity_poly.type
_entity_poly.pdbx_seq_one_letter_code
_entity_poly.pdbx_strand_id
1 'polypeptide(L)'
;MIKRLIVICIAIISSSVFAQQGTASPYSFYGIGSLKFKGTVENRSMGGIGVYLDSIHLNLRNPASYVGKNVDAYPYDGESRPVKFSVAGTTSNVTLKGNSGEADGNSSTFDYIALSVPIGKFGFGFGLLPYTSVGYKLDDINGDNDLINRFRGEGGVNRVFAGLGYQISNKLSAGVDFN
;
A
#
# COMPACT_ATOMS: atom_id res chain seq x y z
N MET A 1 -16.61 -29.59 12.24
CA MET A 1 -16.76 -28.13 12.43
C MET A 1 -15.78 -27.33 11.56
N ILE A 2 -14.49 -27.60 11.59
CA ILE A 2 -13.45 -26.86 10.81
C ILE A 2 -13.73 -26.82 9.31
N LYS A 3 -14.11 -27.95 8.69
CA LYS A 3 -14.44 -27.98 7.24
C LYS A 3 -15.57 -27.03 6.86
N ARG A 4 -16.62 -26.93 7.67
CA ARG A 4 -17.74 -25.99 7.44
C ARG A 4 -17.30 -24.53 7.62
N LEU A 5 -16.42 -24.25 8.57
CA LEU A 5 -15.85 -22.93 8.78
C LEU A 5 -15.01 -22.48 7.57
N ILE A 6 -14.17 -23.36 7.05
CA ILE A 6 -13.35 -23.11 5.86
C ILE A 6 -14.24 -22.79 4.64
N VAL A 7 -15.30 -23.56 4.42
CA VAL A 7 -16.24 -23.30 3.31
C VAL A 7 -16.94 -21.96 3.45
N ILE A 8 -17.35 -21.59 4.67
CA ILE A 8 -17.97 -20.30 4.94
C ILE A 8 -16.96 -19.15 4.70
N CYS A 9 -15.72 -19.28 5.15
CA CYS A 9 -14.66 -18.28 4.89
C CYS A 9 -14.40 -18.12 3.38
N ILE A 10 -14.32 -19.23 2.62
CA ILE A 10 -14.13 -19.17 1.17
C ILE A 10 -15.35 -18.52 0.49
N ALA A 11 -16.57 -18.81 0.92
CA ALA A 11 -17.79 -18.22 0.38
C ALA A 11 -17.89 -16.71 0.66
N ILE A 12 -17.41 -16.24 1.83
CA ILE A 12 -17.36 -14.81 2.17
C ILE A 12 -16.31 -14.09 1.32
N ILE A 13 -15.16 -14.70 1.07
CA ILE A 13 -14.09 -14.12 0.24
C ILE A 13 -14.53 -14.01 -1.23
N SER A 14 -15.32 -14.93 -1.73
CA SER A 14 -15.79 -14.93 -3.12
C SER A 14 -16.91 -13.94 -3.43
N SER A 15 -17.57 -13.37 -2.43
CA SER A 15 -18.75 -12.52 -2.63
C SER A 15 -18.47 -11.02 -2.82
N SER A 16 -17.22 -10.56 -2.82
CA SER A 16 -16.90 -9.12 -2.75
C SER A 16 -15.83 -8.64 -3.72
N VAL A 17 -15.72 -9.23 -4.90
CA VAL A 17 -14.82 -8.71 -5.94
C VAL A 17 -15.52 -7.60 -6.74
N PHE A 18 -15.79 -6.46 -6.08
CA PHE A 18 -15.98 -5.22 -6.81
C PHE A 18 -14.60 -4.66 -7.13
N ALA A 19 -14.33 -4.41 -8.42
CA ALA A 19 -13.14 -3.69 -8.82
C ALA A 19 -13.21 -2.29 -8.20
N GLN A 20 -12.45 -2.06 -7.13
CA GLN A 20 -12.40 -0.77 -6.46
C GLN A 20 -11.61 0.18 -7.34
N GLN A 21 -12.21 1.31 -7.67
CA GLN A 21 -11.55 2.36 -8.41
C GLN A 21 -10.40 2.91 -7.59
N GLY A 22 -9.16 2.64 -8.02
CA GLY A 22 -7.94 2.95 -7.27
C GLY A 22 -7.59 4.42 -7.18
N THR A 23 -8.22 5.27 -8.00
CA THR A 23 -8.11 6.73 -7.99
C THR A 23 -9.28 7.34 -8.74
N ALA A 24 -9.65 8.56 -8.41
CA ALA A 24 -10.62 9.37 -9.15
C ALA A 24 -9.93 10.49 -9.96
N SER A 25 -8.61 10.46 -10.09
CA SER A 25 -7.84 11.50 -10.77
C SER A 25 -7.90 11.34 -12.28
N PRO A 26 -8.30 12.36 -13.05
CA PRO A 26 -8.25 12.34 -14.52
C PRO A 26 -6.82 12.22 -15.05
N TYR A 27 -5.83 12.65 -14.28
CA TYR A 27 -4.42 12.50 -14.64
C TYR A 27 -3.93 11.05 -14.70
N SER A 28 -4.68 10.10 -14.13
CA SER A 28 -4.40 8.67 -14.24
C SER A 28 -4.63 8.10 -15.66
N PHE A 29 -5.16 8.91 -16.58
CA PHE A 29 -5.25 8.60 -18.01
C PHE A 29 -3.88 8.44 -18.68
N TYR A 30 -2.86 9.13 -18.17
CA TYR A 30 -1.53 9.16 -18.80
C TYR A 30 -0.63 8.05 -18.26
N GLY A 31 0.09 7.39 -19.18
CA GLY A 31 1.12 6.39 -18.88
C GLY A 31 0.58 5.18 -18.14
N ILE A 32 1.22 4.81 -17.04
CA ILE A 32 0.87 3.66 -16.20
C ILE A 32 -0.11 4.01 -15.06
N GLY A 33 -0.65 5.24 -15.07
CA GLY A 33 -1.53 5.76 -14.04
C GLY A 33 -0.82 6.55 -12.93
N SER A 34 -1.54 6.86 -11.87
CA SER A 34 -1.03 7.62 -10.73
C SER A 34 -0.16 6.74 -9.84
N LEU A 35 1.07 7.17 -9.55
CA LEU A 35 1.99 6.48 -8.65
C LEU A 35 1.45 6.49 -7.20
N LYS A 36 1.53 5.35 -6.54
CA LYS A 36 1.19 5.21 -5.13
C LYS A 36 2.43 5.36 -4.24
N PHE A 37 2.21 5.88 -3.05
CA PHE A 37 3.27 6.05 -2.07
C PHE A 37 3.79 4.68 -1.57
N LYS A 38 5.11 4.45 -1.64
CA LYS A 38 5.75 3.27 -1.03
C LYS A 38 6.01 3.56 0.45
N GLY A 39 5.25 2.95 1.33
CA GLY A 39 5.42 3.06 2.78
C GLY A 39 4.12 2.81 3.51
N THR A 40 4.21 2.73 4.82
CA THR A 40 3.05 2.56 5.68
C THR A 40 2.33 3.89 5.93
N VAL A 41 1.17 3.83 6.57
CA VAL A 41 0.40 5.02 6.96
C VAL A 41 1.23 5.90 7.90
N GLU A 42 1.99 5.28 8.82
CA GLU A 42 2.88 5.97 9.75
C GLU A 42 4.00 6.70 9.01
N ASN A 43 4.65 6.04 8.03
CA ASN A 43 5.65 6.71 7.20
C ASN A 43 5.06 7.92 6.47
N ARG A 44 3.84 7.79 5.93
CA ARG A 44 3.14 8.87 5.23
C ARG A 44 2.83 10.03 6.17
N SER A 45 2.34 9.76 7.37
CA SER A 45 1.99 10.77 8.38
C SER A 45 3.21 11.60 8.82
N MET A 46 4.40 11.00 8.76
CA MET A 46 5.67 11.65 9.09
C MET A 46 6.40 12.19 7.85
N GLY A 47 5.69 12.51 6.78
CA GLY A 47 6.29 13.07 5.56
C GLY A 47 7.15 12.07 4.77
N GLY A 48 6.95 10.78 4.94
CA GLY A 48 7.67 9.73 4.21
C GLY A 48 9.01 9.32 4.83
N ILE A 49 9.29 9.67 6.07
CA ILE A 49 10.50 9.23 6.78
C ILE A 49 10.50 7.71 6.91
N GLY A 50 11.59 7.07 6.50
CA GLY A 50 11.77 5.62 6.56
C GLY A 50 13.10 5.18 7.17
N VAL A 51 13.89 6.11 7.70
CA VAL A 51 15.24 5.84 8.22
C VAL A 51 15.26 5.45 9.69
N TYR A 52 14.23 5.80 10.46
CA TYR A 52 14.18 5.45 11.86
C TYR A 52 13.69 4.01 12.08
N LEU A 53 14.15 3.42 13.17
CA LEU A 53 13.73 2.10 13.61
C LEU A 53 12.56 2.22 14.58
N ASP A 54 11.49 1.48 14.27
CA ASP A 54 10.32 1.39 15.12
C ASP A 54 10.10 -0.07 15.52
N SER A 55 9.90 -0.29 16.82
CA SER A 55 9.66 -1.62 17.37
C SER A 55 8.25 -2.13 17.12
N ILE A 56 7.29 -1.22 16.99
CA ILE A 56 5.85 -1.53 16.89
C ILE A 56 5.41 -1.58 15.43
N HIS A 57 5.74 -0.55 14.65
CA HIS A 57 5.26 -0.42 13.29
C HIS A 57 6.20 -1.08 12.27
N LEU A 58 5.63 -1.47 11.16
CA LEU A 58 6.37 -2.03 10.04
C LEU A 58 6.89 -0.89 9.15
N ASN A 59 8.14 -0.99 8.69
CA ASN A 59 8.71 0.01 7.79
C ASN A 59 9.01 -0.60 6.42
N LEU A 60 8.16 -0.29 5.44
CA LEU A 60 8.28 -0.80 4.06
C LEU A 60 9.34 -0.08 3.22
N ARG A 61 9.95 0.99 3.74
CA ARG A 61 10.96 1.77 3.03
C ARG A 61 12.39 1.38 3.37
N ASN A 62 12.57 0.68 4.50
CA ASN A 62 13.89 0.30 4.98
C ASN A 62 13.91 -1.17 5.39
N PRO A 63 14.38 -2.09 4.52
CA PRO A 63 14.43 -3.52 4.82
C PRO A 63 15.39 -3.85 5.97
N ALA A 64 16.36 -2.99 6.27
CA ALA A 64 17.22 -3.15 7.45
C ALA A 64 16.43 -3.07 8.78
N SER A 65 15.21 -2.55 8.76
CA SER A 65 14.33 -2.47 9.95
C SER A 65 13.64 -3.78 10.29
N TYR A 66 13.71 -4.81 9.43
CA TYR A 66 13.07 -6.10 9.68
C TYR A 66 13.84 -6.95 10.71
N VAL A 67 15.10 -6.64 11.00
CA VAL A 67 15.92 -7.37 11.97
C VAL A 67 15.34 -7.31 13.38
N GLY A 68 15.56 -8.35 14.15
CA GLY A 68 14.82 -8.61 15.37
C GLY A 68 15.58 -8.69 16.67
N LYS A 69 16.91 -8.65 16.69
CA LYS A 69 17.67 -8.94 17.92
C LYS A 69 18.60 -7.77 18.29
N ASN A 70 18.68 -7.48 19.61
CA ASN A 70 19.63 -6.53 20.20
C ASN A 70 19.67 -5.14 19.53
N VAL A 71 18.52 -4.66 19.09
CA VAL A 71 18.38 -3.30 18.54
C VAL A 71 17.71 -2.47 19.61
N ASP A 72 18.41 -1.45 20.07
CA ASP A 72 17.87 -0.49 21.03
C ASP A 72 16.74 0.31 20.35
N ALA A 73 15.51 -0.06 20.60
CA ALA A 73 14.34 0.63 20.09
C ALA A 73 13.16 0.39 21.03
N TYR A 74 12.77 1.44 21.73
CA TYR A 74 11.63 1.44 22.65
C TYR A 74 10.38 0.86 21.97
N PRO A 75 9.54 0.01 22.64
CA PRO A 75 9.69 -0.45 24.04
C PRO A 75 10.48 -1.78 24.20
N TYR A 76 11.06 -2.33 23.13
CA TYR A 76 11.69 -3.67 23.15
C TYR A 76 13.23 -3.58 23.15
N ASP A 77 13.78 -2.70 23.98
CA ASP A 77 15.23 -2.54 24.12
C ASP A 77 15.88 -3.84 24.62
N GLY A 78 16.80 -4.40 23.81
CA GLY A 78 17.50 -5.64 24.12
C GLY A 78 16.68 -6.92 23.98
N GLU A 79 15.41 -6.85 23.67
CA GLU A 79 14.53 -7.99 23.47
C GLU A 79 14.37 -8.39 22.00
N SER A 80 13.87 -9.59 21.77
CA SER A 80 13.50 -10.03 20.42
C SER A 80 12.25 -9.30 19.97
N ARG A 81 12.28 -8.72 18.78
CA ARG A 81 11.12 -8.04 18.22
C ARG A 81 9.99 -8.99 17.86
N PRO A 82 8.74 -8.57 18.02
CA PRO A 82 7.61 -9.38 17.61
C PRO A 82 7.48 -9.47 16.08
N VAL A 83 6.77 -10.49 15.64
CA VAL A 83 6.25 -10.54 14.27
C VAL A 83 5.25 -9.40 14.09
N LYS A 84 5.39 -8.65 13.00
CA LYS A 84 4.54 -7.51 12.68
C LYS A 84 3.70 -7.81 11.45
N PHE A 85 2.41 -7.69 11.59
CA PHE A 85 1.45 -7.76 10.49
C PHE A 85 0.75 -6.41 10.36
N SER A 86 0.68 -5.89 9.14
CA SER A 86 0.03 -4.61 8.88
C SER A 86 -0.77 -4.65 7.59
N VAL A 87 -1.97 -4.08 7.64
CA VAL A 87 -2.86 -3.90 6.49
C VAL A 87 -3.43 -2.49 6.53
N ALA A 88 -3.51 -1.84 5.39
CA ALA A 88 -4.11 -0.51 5.30
C ALA A 88 -4.89 -0.31 4.00
N GLY A 89 -5.82 0.64 4.06
CA GLY A 89 -6.57 1.15 2.94
C GLY A 89 -6.84 2.64 3.11
N THR A 90 -7.10 3.31 2.01
CA THR A 90 -7.39 4.75 1.96
C THR A 90 -8.69 5.00 1.21
N THR A 91 -9.53 5.85 1.76
CA THR A 91 -10.65 6.47 1.06
C THR A 91 -10.33 7.94 0.80
N SER A 92 -10.54 8.39 -0.42
CA SER A 92 -10.24 9.75 -0.85
C SER A 92 -11.46 10.36 -1.57
N ASN A 93 -11.83 11.56 -1.15
CA ASN A 93 -12.83 12.40 -1.81
C ASN A 93 -12.08 13.56 -2.46
N VAL A 94 -12.30 13.76 -3.75
CA VAL A 94 -11.60 14.79 -4.55
C VAL A 94 -12.64 15.61 -5.29
N THR A 95 -12.56 16.92 -5.16
CA THR A 95 -13.34 17.85 -6.00
C THR A 95 -12.44 18.33 -7.14
N LEU A 96 -12.84 18.03 -8.35
CA LEU A 96 -12.17 18.44 -9.59
C LEU A 96 -12.79 19.75 -10.06
N LYS A 97 -11.94 20.78 -10.23
CA LYS A 97 -12.38 22.09 -10.74
C LYS A 97 -11.74 22.35 -12.09
N GLY A 98 -12.56 22.70 -13.06
CA GLY A 98 -12.13 23.06 -14.40
C GLY A 98 -12.92 24.23 -14.96
N ASN A 99 -12.54 24.70 -16.13
CA ASN A 99 -13.25 25.80 -16.80
C ASN A 99 -14.69 25.45 -17.16
N SER A 100 -15.01 24.17 -17.29
CA SER A 100 -16.33 23.65 -17.66
C SER A 100 -17.24 23.35 -16.46
N GLY A 101 -16.72 23.52 -15.21
CA GLY A 101 -17.49 23.23 -13.99
C GLY A 101 -16.69 22.46 -12.93
N GLU A 102 -17.42 21.98 -11.93
CA GLU A 102 -16.88 21.17 -10.83
C GLU A 102 -17.46 19.75 -10.90
N ALA A 103 -16.66 18.77 -10.52
CA ALA A 103 -17.08 17.37 -10.41
C ALA A 103 -16.45 16.74 -9.17
N ASP A 104 -17.24 15.96 -8.44
CA ASP A 104 -16.74 15.20 -7.29
C ASP A 104 -16.38 13.78 -7.66
N GLY A 105 -15.24 13.33 -7.17
CA GLY A 105 -14.74 11.98 -7.32
C GLY A 105 -14.49 11.33 -5.97
N ASN A 106 -14.88 10.08 -5.84
CA ASN A 106 -14.59 9.24 -4.67
C ASN A 106 -13.78 8.03 -5.11
N SER A 107 -12.79 7.65 -4.32
CA SER A 107 -12.04 6.42 -4.53
C SER A 107 -11.70 5.76 -3.21
N SER A 108 -11.83 4.43 -3.17
CA SER A 108 -11.38 3.62 -2.05
C SER A 108 -10.35 2.62 -2.55
N THR A 109 -9.19 2.57 -1.90
CA THR A 109 -8.08 1.72 -2.32
C THR A 109 -7.54 0.91 -1.18
N PHE A 110 -7.08 -0.27 -1.50
CA PHE A 110 -6.17 -1.04 -0.69
C PHE A 110 -4.76 -0.43 -0.82
N ASP A 111 -4.08 -0.17 0.29
CA ASP A 111 -2.75 0.44 0.27
C ASP A 111 -1.63 -0.59 0.43
N TYR A 112 -1.76 -1.53 1.34
CA TYR A 112 -0.79 -2.62 1.51
C TYR A 112 -1.30 -3.71 2.46
N ILE A 113 -0.76 -4.90 2.27
CA ILE A 113 -0.70 -5.97 3.25
C ILE A 113 0.75 -6.42 3.38
N ALA A 114 1.27 -6.45 4.58
CA ALA A 114 2.67 -6.77 4.80
C ALA A 114 2.89 -7.47 6.13
N LEU A 115 3.90 -8.34 6.14
CA LEU A 115 4.32 -9.11 7.29
C LEU A 115 5.84 -8.98 7.43
N SER A 116 6.31 -8.77 8.65
CA SER A 116 7.73 -8.82 9.00
C SER A 116 7.95 -9.86 10.09
N VAL A 117 8.90 -10.76 9.84
CA VAL A 117 9.25 -11.87 10.74
C VAL A 117 10.70 -11.74 11.13
N PRO A 118 11.01 -11.26 12.34
CA PRO A 118 12.37 -11.23 12.85
C PRO A 118 12.80 -12.61 13.36
N ILE A 119 13.97 -13.08 12.97
CA ILE A 119 14.55 -14.36 13.40
C ILE A 119 16.01 -14.14 13.81
N GLY A 120 16.27 -13.91 15.08
CA GLY A 120 17.61 -13.64 15.58
C GLY A 120 18.24 -12.41 14.89
N LYS A 121 19.39 -12.59 14.23
CA LYS A 121 20.07 -11.53 13.47
C LYS A 121 19.46 -11.28 12.09
N PHE A 122 18.53 -12.10 11.63
CA PHE A 122 17.84 -11.95 10.36
C PHE A 122 16.47 -11.37 10.57
N GLY A 123 15.97 -10.69 9.55
CA GLY A 123 14.59 -10.22 9.47
C GLY A 123 14.06 -10.41 8.06
N PHE A 124 12.88 -10.96 7.95
CA PHE A 124 12.20 -11.20 6.68
C PHE A 124 10.99 -10.29 6.59
N GLY A 125 10.82 -9.63 5.44
CA GLY A 125 9.64 -8.85 5.14
C GLY A 125 9.03 -9.31 3.84
N PHE A 126 7.71 -9.45 3.77
CA PHE A 126 7.03 -9.73 2.52
C PHE A 126 5.63 -9.15 2.53
N GLY A 127 5.12 -8.88 1.34
CA GLY A 127 3.80 -8.30 1.20
C GLY A 127 3.45 -7.90 -0.23
N LEU A 128 2.28 -7.28 -0.31
CA LEU A 128 1.68 -6.77 -1.53
C LEU A 128 1.31 -5.31 -1.32
N LEU A 129 1.63 -4.46 -2.29
CA LEU A 129 1.20 -3.07 -2.32
C LEU A 129 0.97 -2.59 -3.77
N PRO A 130 0.01 -1.70 -4.02
CA PRO A 130 -0.14 -1.10 -5.33
C PRO A 130 1.06 -0.21 -5.65
N TYR A 131 1.54 -0.30 -6.89
CA TYR A 131 2.57 0.57 -7.43
C TYR A 131 1.96 1.77 -8.15
N THR A 132 0.93 1.49 -8.97
CA THR A 132 0.13 2.53 -9.63
C THR A 132 -1.34 2.23 -9.50
N SER A 133 -2.17 3.23 -9.73
CA SER A 133 -3.60 3.03 -9.93
C SER A 133 -4.15 3.92 -11.06
N VAL A 134 -5.07 3.35 -11.80
CA VAL A 134 -5.82 3.98 -12.88
C VAL A 134 -7.28 4.02 -12.50
N GLY A 135 -7.91 5.17 -12.66
CA GLY A 135 -9.33 5.35 -12.40
C GLY A 135 -9.78 6.69 -12.94
N TYR A 136 -10.12 6.76 -14.22
CA TYR A 136 -10.58 7.97 -14.86
C TYR A 136 -11.93 7.77 -15.55
N LYS A 137 -12.71 8.84 -15.57
CA LYS A 137 -13.96 8.99 -16.34
C LYS A 137 -13.91 10.35 -17.00
N LEU A 138 -13.76 10.36 -18.31
CA LEU A 138 -13.68 11.57 -19.11
C LEU A 138 -14.80 11.52 -20.15
N ASP A 139 -15.66 12.51 -20.16
CA ASP A 139 -16.70 12.68 -21.15
C ASP A 139 -16.33 13.90 -22.00
N ASP A 140 -16.27 13.69 -23.32
CA ASP A 140 -16.04 14.73 -24.31
C ASP A 140 -17.40 15.16 -24.85
N ILE A 141 -17.75 16.43 -24.66
CA ILE A 141 -19.05 17.01 -25.02
C ILE A 141 -18.85 18.14 -26.03
N ASN A 142 -19.77 18.26 -27.00
CA ASN A 142 -19.76 19.36 -27.94
C ASN A 142 -20.39 20.66 -27.35
N GLY A 143 -20.38 21.74 -28.13
CA GLY A 143 -20.98 23.01 -27.73
C GLY A 143 -22.48 22.97 -27.45
N ASP A 144 -23.19 21.96 -27.96
CA ASP A 144 -24.63 21.72 -27.77
C ASP A 144 -24.90 20.76 -26.58
N ASN A 145 -23.86 20.45 -25.80
CA ASN A 145 -23.92 19.58 -24.64
C ASN A 145 -24.17 18.09 -24.96
N ASP A 146 -23.98 17.67 -26.21
CA ASP A 146 -24.10 16.29 -26.64
C ASP A 146 -22.78 15.54 -26.37
N LEU A 147 -22.88 14.30 -25.84
CA LEU A 147 -21.76 13.44 -25.59
C LEU A 147 -21.17 12.91 -26.92
N ILE A 148 -19.94 13.29 -27.24
CA ILE A 148 -19.22 12.82 -28.42
C ILE A 148 -18.48 11.53 -28.09
N ASN A 149 -17.64 11.56 -27.03
CA ASN A 149 -16.80 10.43 -26.61
C ASN A 149 -16.84 10.23 -25.11
N ARG A 150 -16.69 8.99 -24.69
CA ARG A 150 -16.58 8.62 -23.29
C ARG A 150 -15.39 7.70 -23.08
N PHE A 151 -14.44 8.18 -22.28
CA PHE A 151 -13.24 7.43 -21.93
C PHE A 151 -13.32 7.00 -20.46
N ARG A 152 -13.14 5.71 -20.22
CA ARG A 152 -13.10 5.14 -18.89
C ARG A 152 -11.94 4.16 -18.80
N GLY A 153 -11.19 4.21 -17.70
CA GLY A 153 -10.12 3.28 -17.43
C GLY A 153 -10.07 2.98 -15.96
N GLU A 154 -9.88 1.70 -15.65
CA GLU A 154 -9.73 1.18 -14.29
C GLU A 154 -8.61 0.16 -14.28
N GLY A 155 -7.84 0.12 -13.17
CA GLY A 155 -6.77 -0.85 -13.00
C GLY A 155 -5.58 -0.29 -12.25
N GLY A 156 -4.42 -0.89 -12.50
CA GLY A 156 -3.16 -0.50 -11.90
C GLY A 156 -2.16 -1.64 -11.87
N VAL A 157 -0.96 -1.34 -11.41
CA VAL A 157 0.12 -2.31 -11.23
C VAL A 157 0.29 -2.56 -9.73
N ASN A 158 0.25 -3.83 -9.35
CA ASN A 158 0.56 -4.26 -7.99
C ASN A 158 1.99 -4.77 -7.92
N ARG A 159 2.63 -4.54 -6.77
CA ARG A 159 3.97 -4.98 -6.47
C ARG A 159 3.91 -6.00 -5.34
N VAL A 160 4.49 -7.16 -5.57
CA VAL A 160 4.83 -8.12 -4.53
C VAL A 160 6.28 -7.86 -4.15
N PHE A 161 6.59 -7.79 -2.88
CA PHE A 161 7.96 -7.64 -2.41
C PHE A 161 8.35 -8.73 -1.42
N ALA A 162 9.64 -9.06 -1.43
CA ALA A 162 10.29 -9.87 -0.41
C ALA A 162 11.57 -9.15 0.02
N GLY A 163 11.70 -8.89 1.31
CA GLY A 163 12.82 -8.19 1.90
C GLY A 163 13.58 -9.05 2.89
N LEU A 164 14.89 -8.87 2.92
CA LEU A 164 15.80 -9.50 3.87
C LEU A 164 16.61 -8.43 4.58
N GLY A 165 16.57 -8.45 5.90
CA GLY A 165 17.44 -7.66 6.77
C GLY A 165 18.45 -8.55 7.49
N TYR A 166 19.66 -8.04 7.70
CA TYR A 166 20.69 -8.68 8.50
C TYR A 166 21.33 -7.70 9.46
N GLN A 167 21.43 -8.09 10.72
CA GLN A 167 22.08 -7.30 11.76
C GLN A 167 23.58 -7.64 11.80
N ILE A 168 24.39 -6.68 11.39
CA ILE A 168 25.85 -6.79 11.37
C ILE A 168 26.42 -6.59 12.79
N SER A 169 25.93 -5.57 13.48
CA SER A 169 26.28 -5.24 14.86
C SER A 169 25.07 -4.67 15.61
N ASN A 170 25.22 -4.39 16.91
CA ASN A 170 24.12 -3.80 17.69
C ASN A 170 23.66 -2.41 17.18
N LYS A 171 24.52 -1.73 16.41
CA LYS A 171 24.25 -0.39 15.87
C LYS A 171 24.14 -0.35 14.36
N LEU A 172 24.39 -1.44 13.67
CA LEU A 172 24.41 -1.49 12.21
C LEU A 172 23.64 -2.71 11.69
N SER A 173 22.69 -2.44 10.83
CA SER A 173 21.97 -3.45 10.04
C SER A 173 21.95 -3.07 8.57
N ALA A 174 21.91 -4.06 7.70
CA ALA A 174 21.76 -3.89 6.26
C ALA A 174 20.54 -4.68 5.79
N GLY A 175 19.97 -4.28 4.66
CA GLY A 175 18.83 -4.99 4.10
C GLY A 175 18.68 -4.77 2.61
N VAL A 176 17.98 -5.68 1.96
CA VAL A 176 17.67 -5.66 0.54
C VAL A 176 16.22 -6.06 0.32
N ASP A 177 15.56 -5.39 -0.61
CA ASP A 177 14.22 -5.70 -1.10
C ASP A 177 14.29 -6.17 -2.55
N PHE A 178 13.56 -7.23 -2.83
CA PHE A 178 13.23 -7.70 -4.17
C PHE A 178 11.76 -7.38 -4.46
N ASN A 179 11.50 -6.83 -5.66
CA ASN A 179 10.16 -6.44 -6.09
C ASN A 179 9.85 -7.01 -7.46
#